data_8f0db3203c874ae3f4093def833f4755
#
_entry.id   8f0db3203c874ae3f4093def833f4755
#
_cell.length_a   1.000
_cell.length_b   1.000
_cell.length_c   1.000
_cell.angle_alpha   90.00
_cell.angle_beta   90.00
_cell.angle_gamma   90.00
#
_symmetry.space_group_name_H-M   'P 1'
#
loop_
_entity.id
_entity.type
_entity.pdbx_description
1 polymer ?
#
loop_
_entity_poly.entity_id
_entity_poly.type
_entity_poly.pdbx_seq_one_letter_code
_entity_poly.pdbx_strand_id
1 'polypeptide(L)'
;NTRLEVELLGAKKLKGGESREIKIIVCRGTARKVVSHAEVMIKVIGSSFRPLIFHSWTDDNGLAQMTVDIPAFKNGRAALLVRVLSDGEETELRRPISHG
;
A
#
# COMPACT_ATOMS: atom_id res chain seq x y z
N ASN A 1 13.84 9.39 -17.77
CA ASN A 1 13.45 9.17 -16.40
C ASN A 1 12.97 7.73 -16.17
N THR A 2 13.68 7.00 -15.28
CA THR A 2 13.38 5.61 -14.97
C THR A 2 12.92 5.44 -13.52
N ARG A 3 12.48 6.52 -12.91
CA ARG A 3 12.07 6.52 -11.51
C ARG A 3 10.88 5.60 -11.27
N LEU A 4 10.92 4.87 -10.15
CA LEU A 4 9.84 4.00 -9.74
C LEU A 4 8.64 4.83 -9.28
N GLU A 5 7.48 4.60 -9.90
CA GLU A 5 6.24 5.31 -9.60
C GLU A 5 5.19 4.32 -9.11
N VAL A 6 4.47 4.70 -8.06
CA VAL A 6 3.46 3.84 -7.45
C VAL A 6 2.14 4.59 -7.37
N GLU A 7 1.07 3.94 -7.82
CA GLU A 7 -0.28 4.47 -7.74
C GLU A 7 -1.13 3.55 -6.88
N LEU A 8 -1.90 4.13 -5.95
CA LEU A 8 -2.80 3.38 -5.08
C LEU A 8 -4.25 3.62 -5.49
N LEU A 9 -5.01 2.54 -5.60
CA LEU A 9 -6.46 2.60 -5.82
C LEU A 9 -7.15 1.92 -4.64
N GLY A 10 -8.24 2.50 -4.17
CA GLY A 10 -9.00 1.96 -3.04
C GLY A 10 -8.49 2.38 -1.68
N ALA A 11 -7.53 3.31 -1.60
CA ALA A 11 -6.92 3.72 -0.34
C ALA A 11 -7.33 5.13 0.09
N LYS A 12 -8.52 5.58 -0.30
CA LYS A 12 -9.04 6.88 0.10
C LYS A 12 -10.01 6.71 1.26
N LYS A 13 -9.97 7.64 2.23
CA LYS A 13 -10.89 7.69 3.36
C LYS A 13 -10.96 6.36 4.10
N LEU A 14 -9.79 5.83 4.41
CA LEU A 14 -9.70 4.57 5.15
C LEU A 14 -10.23 4.76 6.58
N LYS A 15 -10.94 3.74 7.08
CA LYS A 15 -11.54 3.77 8.41
C LYS A 15 -11.21 2.52 9.20
N GLY A 16 -11.05 2.68 10.51
CA GLY A 16 -10.88 1.55 11.40
C GLY A 16 -12.10 0.62 11.36
N GLY A 17 -11.84 -0.67 11.43
CA GLY A 17 -12.89 -1.69 11.47
C GLY A 17 -13.38 -2.15 10.12
N GLU A 18 -12.87 -1.61 9.02
CA GLU A 18 -13.31 -2.04 7.69
C GLU A 18 -12.28 -2.93 6.99
N SER A 19 -12.78 -3.70 6.03
CA SER A 19 -11.96 -4.45 5.08
C SER A 19 -11.94 -3.66 3.78
N ARG A 20 -10.76 -3.42 3.24
CA ARG A 20 -10.64 -2.61 2.03
C ARG A 20 -9.79 -3.34 1.00
N GLU A 21 -10.28 -3.45 -0.23
CA GLU A 21 -9.48 -3.95 -1.33
C GLU A 21 -8.62 -2.83 -1.88
N ILE A 22 -7.31 -3.04 -1.89
CA ILE A 22 -6.35 -2.04 -2.34
C ILE A 22 -5.61 -2.59 -3.54
N LYS A 23 -5.53 -1.78 -4.60
CA LYS A 23 -4.77 -2.10 -5.80
C LYS A 23 -3.56 -1.18 -5.86
N ILE A 24 -2.42 -1.77 -6.20
CA ILE A 24 -1.15 -1.06 -6.31
C ILE A 24 -0.65 -1.23 -7.74
N ILE A 25 -0.43 -0.12 -8.44
CA ILE A 25 0.09 -0.13 -9.80
C ILE A 25 1.50 0.42 -9.75
N VAL A 26 2.46 -0.34 -10.28
CA VAL A 26 3.87 0.03 -10.27
C VAL A 26 4.37 0.17 -11.69
N CYS A 27 4.97 1.33 -11.99
CA CYS A 27 5.54 1.60 -13.30
C CYS A 27 6.83 2.42 -13.17
N ARG A 28 7.55 2.58 -14.26
CA ARG A 28 8.78 3.38 -14.30
C ARG A 28 8.71 4.44 -15.37
N GLY A 29 9.19 5.62 -15.00
CA GLY A 29 9.46 6.71 -15.91
C GLY A 29 8.22 7.36 -16.50
N THR A 30 8.47 8.34 -17.36
CA THR A 30 7.41 9.10 -18.01
C THR A 30 6.63 8.25 -19.02
N ALA A 31 7.26 7.21 -19.57
CA ALA A 31 6.59 6.28 -20.47
C ALA A 31 5.67 5.29 -19.72
N ARG A 32 5.66 5.33 -18.39
CA ARG A 32 4.83 4.47 -17.53
C ARG A 32 4.98 2.99 -17.85
N LYS A 33 6.22 2.54 -18.00
CA LYS A 33 6.52 1.15 -18.28
C LYS A 33 6.20 0.32 -17.04
N VAL A 34 5.34 -0.70 -17.18
CA VAL A 34 4.92 -1.53 -16.06
C VAL A 34 6.09 -2.31 -15.46
N VAL A 35 6.06 -2.50 -14.14
CA VAL A 35 7.09 -3.24 -13.42
C VAL A 35 6.47 -4.51 -12.85
N SER A 36 6.87 -5.66 -13.41
CA SER A 36 6.43 -6.97 -12.91
C SER A 36 7.34 -7.43 -11.77
N HIS A 37 6.78 -8.27 -10.90
CA HIS A 37 7.51 -8.88 -9.78
C HIS A 37 8.14 -7.88 -8.81
N ALA A 38 7.61 -6.66 -8.74
CA ALA A 38 7.98 -5.73 -7.69
C ALA A 38 7.41 -6.23 -6.37
N GLU A 39 8.20 -6.14 -5.32
CA GLU A 39 7.75 -6.54 -3.99
C GLU A 39 6.91 -5.43 -3.39
N VAL A 40 5.72 -5.78 -2.90
CA VAL A 40 4.78 -4.82 -2.32
C VAL A 40 4.47 -5.23 -0.88
N MET A 41 4.68 -4.32 0.05
CA MET A 41 4.38 -4.54 1.46
C MET A 41 3.43 -3.45 1.93
N ILE A 42 2.32 -3.85 2.54
CA ILE A 42 1.39 -2.92 3.17
C ILE A 42 1.44 -3.16 4.67
N LYS A 43 1.65 -2.08 5.42
CA LYS A 43 1.60 -2.09 6.88
C LYS A 43 0.43 -1.25 7.34
N VAL A 44 -0.35 -1.81 8.26
CA VAL A 44 -1.34 -1.03 9.00
C VAL A 44 -0.76 -0.84 10.39
N ILE A 45 -0.45 0.41 10.72
CA ILE A 45 0.13 0.76 12.01
C ILE A 45 -0.81 1.64 12.80
N GLY A 46 -0.75 1.52 14.10
CA GLY A 46 -1.55 2.36 14.99
C GLY A 46 -0.93 2.41 16.37
N SER A 47 -1.24 3.48 17.11
CA SER A 47 -0.72 3.64 18.46
C SER A 47 -1.41 2.74 19.49
N SER A 48 -2.58 2.19 19.14
CA SER A 48 -3.37 1.39 20.08
C SER A 48 -3.54 -0.08 19.66
N PHE A 49 -2.88 -0.53 18.61
CA PHE A 49 -2.92 -1.94 18.20
C PHE A 49 -1.58 -2.34 17.57
N ARG A 50 -1.38 -3.64 17.46
CA ARG A 50 -0.15 -4.20 16.87
C ARG A 50 -0.16 -4.01 15.35
N PRO A 51 1.00 -3.74 14.75
CA PRO A 51 1.10 -3.63 13.30
C PRO A 51 0.62 -4.90 12.59
N LEU A 52 -0.05 -4.71 11.48
CA LEU A 52 -0.43 -5.78 10.57
C LEU A 52 0.36 -5.61 9.28
N ILE A 53 0.86 -6.70 8.74
CA ILE A 53 1.68 -6.68 7.53
C ILE A 53 1.05 -7.57 6.47
N PHE A 54 0.88 -7.02 5.27
CA PHE A 54 0.37 -7.73 4.11
C PHE A 54 1.43 -7.65 3.01
N HIS A 55 1.68 -8.75 2.33
CA HIS A 55 2.80 -8.86 1.40
C HIS A 55 2.32 -9.46 0.08
N SER A 56 2.76 -8.90 -1.04
CA SER A 56 2.41 -9.38 -2.37
C SER A 56 3.48 -8.95 -3.37
N TRP A 57 3.29 -9.32 -4.61
CA TRP A 57 4.16 -8.93 -5.73
C TRP A 57 3.31 -8.51 -6.90
N THR A 58 3.81 -7.59 -7.72
CA THR A 58 3.10 -7.18 -8.93
C THR A 58 3.11 -8.31 -9.96
N ASP A 59 2.02 -8.37 -10.72
CA ASP A 59 1.91 -9.30 -11.84
C ASP A 59 2.56 -8.72 -13.11
N ASP A 60 2.35 -9.38 -14.25
CA ASP A 60 2.94 -8.94 -15.52
C ASP A 60 2.40 -7.60 -16.01
N ASN A 61 1.31 -7.13 -15.45
CA ASN A 61 0.74 -5.83 -15.75
C ASN A 61 1.15 -4.74 -14.77
N GLY A 62 2.05 -5.07 -13.83
CA GLY A 62 2.49 -4.14 -12.81
C GLY A 62 1.46 -3.94 -11.70
N LEU A 63 0.53 -4.86 -11.55
CA LEU A 63 -0.57 -4.75 -10.60
C LEU A 63 -0.42 -5.74 -9.45
N ALA A 64 -0.55 -5.24 -8.22
CA ALA A 64 -0.73 -6.06 -7.02
C ALA A 64 -2.07 -5.70 -6.40
N GLN A 65 -2.74 -6.69 -5.84
CA GLN A 65 -4.07 -6.50 -5.26
C GLN A 65 -4.15 -7.24 -3.94
N MET A 66 -4.64 -6.56 -2.90
CA MET A 66 -4.72 -7.13 -1.55
C MET A 66 -5.97 -6.65 -0.86
N THR A 67 -6.56 -7.54 -0.05
CA THR A 67 -7.62 -7.16 0.88
C THR A 67 -6.96 -6.88 2.22
N VAL A 68 -7.13 -5.66 2.72
CA VAL A 68 -6.52 -5.19 3.96
C VAL A 68 -7.61 -5.06 5.02
N ASP A 69 -7.45 -5.80 6.10
CA ASP A 69 -8.37 -5.72 7.25
C ASP A 69 -7.80 -4.71 8.24
N ILE A 70 -8.55 -3.63 8.46
CA ILE A 70 -8.12 -2.56 9.36
C ILE A 70 -8.77 -2.77 10.71
N PRO A 71 -7.98 -2.90 11.79
CA PRO A 71 -8.55 -3.05 13.13
C PRO A 71 -9.41 -1.85 13.52
N ALA A 72 -10.47 -2.11 14.26
CA ALA A 72 -11.25 -1.03 14.88
C ALA A 72 -10.43 -0.44 16.02
N PHE A 73 -10.43 0.88 16.14
CA PHE A 73 -9.71 1.55 17.21
C PHE A 73 -10.49 2.82 17.60
N LYS A 74 -10.43 3.16 18.88
CA LYS A 74 -11.13 4.32 19.43
C LYS A 74 -10.20 5.44 19.83
N ASN A 75 -8.97 5.09 20.15
CA ASN A 75 -7.98 6.04 20.64
C ASN A 75 -6.75 6.01 19.77
N GLY A 76 -6.03 7.14 19.72
CA GLY A 76 -4.77 7.21 19.03
C GLY A 76 -4.93 7.45 17.54
N ARG A 77 -3.85 7.20 16.83
CA ARG A 77 -3.76 7.42 15.39
C ARG A 77 -3.41 6.13 14.68
N ALA A 78 -3.79 6.05 13.42
CA ALA A 78 -3.46 4.92 12.58
C ALA A 78 -3.13 5.40 11.17
N ALA A 79 -2.33 4.61 10.47
CA ALA A 79 -1.94 4.91 9.10
C ALA A 79 -1.68 3.61 8.34
N LEU A 80 -1.86 3.70 7.04
CA LEU A 80 -1.49 2.65 6.11
C LEU A 80 -0.20 3.09 5.43
N LEU A 81 0.81 2.22 5.44
CA LEU A 81 2.07 2.45 4.75
C LEU A 81 2.18 1.44 3.62
N VAL A 82 2.53 1.92 2.44
CA VAL A 82 2.77 1.05 1.28
C VAL A 82 4.21 1.22 0.86
N ARG A 83 4.93 0.10 0.76
CA ARG A 83 6.33 0.08 0.41
C ARG A 83 6.52 -0.82 -0.79
N VAL A 84 7.17 -0.31 -1.82
CA VAL A 84 7.41 -1.05 -3.06
C VAL A 84 8.91 -1.07 -3.32
N LEU A 85 9.44 -2.28 -3.59
CA LEU A 85 10.85 -2.48 -3.88
C LEU A 85 11.00 -3.17 -5.23
N SER A 86 11.92 -2.67 -6.04
CA SER A 86 12.26 -3.28 -7.32
C SER A 86 13.68 -2.87 -7.69
N ASP A 87 14.54 -3.85 -7.98
CA ASP A 87 15.91 -3.62 -8.43
C ASP A 87 16.69 -2.66 -7.53
N GLY A 88 16.58 -2.85 -6.22
CA GLY A 88 17.28 -2.03 -5.24
C GLY A 88 16.71 -0.65 -5.02
N GLU A 89 15.63 -0.31 -5.68
CA GLU A 89 14.94 0.96 -5.53
C GLU A 89 13.70 0.78 -4.66
N GLU A 90 13.41 1.77 -3.80
CA GLU A 90 12.29 1.71 -2.87
C GLU A 90 11.44 2.97 -2.99
N THR A 91 10.13 2.78 -2.95
CA THR A 91 9.17 3.90 -2.86
C THR A 91 8.20 3.60 -1.74
N GLU A 92 7.92 4.61 -0.92
CA GLU A 92 6.99 4.47 0.20
C GLU A 92 5.90 5.53 0.12
N LEU A 93 4.67 5.12 0.37
CA LEU A 93 3.49 5.99 0.42
C LEU A 93 2.79 5.81 1.76
N ARG A 94 2.12 6.86 2.21
CA ARG A 94 1.41 6.86 3.50
C ARG A 94 0.00 7.39 3.30
N ARG A 95 -0.97 6.74 3.94
CA ARG A 95 -2.37 7.20 3.96
C ARG A 95 -2.90 7.17 5.37
N PRO A 96 -3.59 8.23 5.81
CA PRO A 96 -4.16 8.24 7.16
C PRO A 96 -5.38 7.33 7.25
N ILE A 97 -5.63 6.84 8.46
CA ILE A 97 -6.81 6.02 8.76
C ILE A 97 -7.59 6.73 9.85
N SER A 98 -8.87 6.97 9.62
CA SER A 98 -9.74 7.58 10.62
C SER A 98 -10.32 6.51 11.55
N HIS A 99 -10.92 6.95 12.66
CA HIS A 99 -11.46 6.04 13.66
C HIS A 99 -12.64 5.21 13.15
N GLY A 100 -13.37 5.75 12.21
CA GLY A 100 -14.53 5.01 11.67
C GLY A 100 -15.87 5.49 12.11
#